data_6d7f4268a8cf45874b1896e7995da609
#
_entry.id   6d7f4268a8cf45874b1896e7995da609
#
_cell.length_a   1.000
_cell.length_b   1.000
_cell.length_c   1.000
_cell.angle_alpha   90.00
_cell.angle_beta   90.00
_cell.angle_gamma   90.00
#
_symmetry.space_group_name_H-M   'P 1'
#
loop_
_entity.id
_entity.type
_entity.pdbx_description
1 polymer ?
#
loop_
_entity_poly.entity_id
_entity_poly.type
_entity_poly.pdbx_seq_one_letter_code
_entity_poly.pdbx_strand_id
1 'polypeptide(L)'
;QRAAEREKVEKAEYATKMKRREAKRKKTGQKPRGPKPPTGGVRNQDQINLTDEESRIMPVSGGGFEQAYNAQAVVDNETLLIVSNHVSQKANDKKELKPALEALKALPESLGRPQELLADNGYFSEPNVESCVAENMTPYIAVERERHSLKLQELLASPDPPGQDAPEVEKMRYRLKTPTGRSIYGERKCTPEPVFGIIKSVLGFRQFSLRGIAAVDGEWNLVSIAWNLKRIHKLWCHQQEMIGAY
;
A
#
# COMPACT_ATOMS: atom_id res chain seq x y z
N GLN A 1 21.50 -5.43 20.31
CA GLN A 1 20.99 -4.15 19.84
C GLN A 1 19.62 -4.36 19.19
N ARG A 2 19.48 -5.15 18.11
CA ARG A 2 18.23 -5.46 17.39
C ARG A 2 17.13 -6.08 18.24
N ALA A 3 17.47 -7.02 19.14
CA ALA A 3 16.48 -7.61 20.03
C ALA A 3 15.84 -6.53 20.94
N ALA A 4 16.62 -5.55 21.39
CA ALA A 4 16.14 -4.44 22.20
C ALA A 4 15.26 -3.46 21.38
N GLU A 5 15.64 -3.16 20.15
CA GLU A 5 14.84 -2.32 19.24
C GLU A 5 13.49 -2.97 18.92
N ARG A 6 13.51 -4.28 18.56
CA ARG A 6 12.29 -5.05 18.34
C ARG A 6 11.41 -5.04 19.59
N GLU A 7 11.97 -5.31 20.76
CA GLU A 7 11.24 -5.33 22.01
C GLU A 7 10.57 -3.99 22.30
N LYS A 8 11.24 -2.88 22.00
CA LYS A 8 10.68 -1.53 22.13
C LYS A 8 9.48 -1.31 21.22
N VAL A 9 9.59 -1.74 19.95
CA VAL A 9 8.51 -1.65 18.97
C VAL A 9 7.33 -2.54 19.38
N GLU A 10 7.59 -3.80 19.74
CA GLU A 10 6.55 -4.74 20.16
C GLU A 10 5.82 -4.29 21.42
N LYS A 11 6.51 -3.69 22.39
CA LYS A 11 5.90 -3.10 23.60
C LYS A 11 4.98 -1.93 23.25
N ALA A 12 5.40 -1.05 22.34
CA ALA A 12 4.57 0.06 21.89
C ALA A 12 3.31 -0.43 21.15
N GLU A 13 3.46 -1.41 20.26
CA GLU A 13 2.33 -2.03 19.56
C GLU A 13 1.37 -2.74 20.53
N TYR A 14 1.92 -3.45 21.51
CA TYR A 14 1.13 -4.13 22.54
C TYR A 14 0.31 -3.14 23.35
N ALA A 15 0.92 -2.03 23.79
CA ALA A 15 0.23 -0.98 24.52
C ALA A 15 -0.92 -0.37 23.69
N THR A 16 -0.69 -0.14 22.39
CA THR A 16 -1.71 0.37 21.47
C THR A 16 -2.87 -0.63 21.28
N LYS A 17 -2.55 -1.91 21.11
CA LYS A 17 -3.56 -3.00 21.01
C LYS A 17 -4.37 -3.14 22.29
N MET A 18 -3.73 -2.97 23.46
CA MET A 18 -4.43 -3.01 24.76
C MET A 18 -5.38 -1.83 24.94
N LYS A 19 -4.98 -0.60 24.60
CA LYS A 19 -5.86 0.58 24.61
C LYS A 19 -7.08 0.39 23.70
N ARG A 20 -6.89 -0.11 22.47
CA ARG A 20 -7.99 -0.43 21.56
C ARG A 20 -8.94 -1.50 22.11
N ARG A 21 -8.38 -2.54 22.75
CA ARG A 21 -9.17 -3.60 23.39
C ARG A 21 -10.04 -3.05 24.53
N GLU A 22 -9.49 -2.19 25.37
CA GLU A 22 -10.23 -1.56 26.45
C GLU A 22 -11.35 -0.65 25.94
N ALA A 23 -11.08 0.13 24.89
CA ALA A 23 -12.08 0.97 24.22
C ALA A 23 -13.21 0.11 23.62
N LYS A 24 -12.87 -1.00 22.96
CA LYS A 24 -13.86 -1.94 22.40
C LYS A 24 -14.68 -2.64 23.49
N ARG A 25 -14.02 -3.03 24.60
CA ARG A 25 -14.70 -3.61 25.78
C ARG A 25 -15.70 -2.62 26.41
N LYS A 26 -15.34 -1.34 26.49
CA LYS A 26 -16.26 -0.30 27.01
C LYS A 26 -17.48 -0.12 26.10
N LYS A 27 -17.31 -0.25 24.76
CA LYS A 27 -18.41 -0.09 23.79
C LYS A 27 -19.33 -1.32 23.69
N THR A 28 -18.80 -2.52 23.74
CA THR A 28 -19.55 -3.76 23.40
C THR A 28 -19.81 -4.68 24.59
N GLY A 29 -19.23 -4.40 25.77
CA GLY A 29 -19.32 -5.29 26.95
C GLY A 29 -18.57 -6.62 26.82
N GLN A 30 -18.13 -7.00 25.62
CA GLN A 30 -17.44 -8.27 25.36
C GLN A 30 -15.95 -8.19 25.74
N LYS A 31 -15.42 -9.30 26.26
CA LYS A 31 -13.97 -9.45 26.55
C LYS A 31 -13.28 -10.16 25.38
N PRO A 32 -12.81 -9.46 24.33
CA PRO A 32 -12.08 -10.12 23.26
C PRO A 32 -10.77 -10.72 23.79
N ARG A 33 -10.31 -11.83 23.19
CA ARG A 33 -9.03 -12.47 23.56
C ARG A 33 -7.90 -11.43 23.42
N GLY A 34 -7.12 -11.23 24.50
CA GLY A 34 -6.05 -10.25 24.49
C GLY A 34 -4.85 -10.68 23.66
N PRO A 35 -4.09 -9.72 23.12
CA PRO A 35 -2.81 -10.04 22.52
C PRO A 35 -1.87 -10.64 23.56
N LYS A 36 -0.99 -11.54 23.14
CA LYS A 36 0.07 -12.08 24.02
C LYS A 36 1.07 -10.94 24.33
N PRO A 37 1.58 -10.85 25.57
CA PRO A 37 2.62 -9.87 25.87
C PRO A 37 3.90 -10.17 25.06
N PRO A 38 4.67 -9.16 24.66
CA PRO A 38 5.92 -9.36 23.95
C PRO A 38 6.93 -10.08 24.83
N THR A 39 7.68 -11.01 24.23
CA THR A 39 8.75 -11.75 24.91
C THR A 39 10.05 -10.97 24.72
N GLY A 40 10.70 -10.55 25.81
CA GLY A 40 11.97 -9.84 25.76
C GLY A 40 13.16 -10.73 25.36
N GLY A 41 14.27 -10.08 24.97
CA GLY A 41 15.53 -10.74 24.67
C GLY A 41 15.60 -11.38 23.26
N VAL A 42 16.68 -12.13 23.03
CA VAL A 42 16.90 -12.88 21.77
C VAL A 42 16.05 -14.14 21.79
N ARG A 43 15.35 -14.44 20.70
CA ARG A 43 14.53 -15.63 20.51
C ARG A 43 15.28 -16.65 19.65
N ASN A 44 15.06 -17.95 19.87
CA ASN A 44 15.69 -19.02 19.07
C ASN A 44 15.36 -18.95 17.57
N GLN A 45 14.28 -18.30 17.21
CA GLN A 45 13.84 -18.12 15.82
C GLN A 45 14.29 -16.78 15.20
N ASP A 46 14.99 -15.93 15.96
CA ASP A 46 15.51 -14.67 15.43
C ASP A 46 16.65 -14.97 14.45
N GLN A 47 16.54 -14.42 13.25
CA GLN A 47 17.51 -14.58 12.19
C GLN A 47 18.14 -13.24 11.83
N ILE A 48 19.42 -13.25 11.50
CA ILE A 48 20.17 -12.10 11.05
C ILE A 48 20.82 -12.47 9.72
N ASN A 49 20.62 -11.65 8.71
CA ASN A 49 21.39 -11.73 7.48
C ASN A 49 22.76 -11.07 7.73
N LEU A 50 23.84 -11.85 7.67
CA LEU A 50 25.21 -11.33 7.90
C LEU A 50 25.71 -10.48 6.72
N THR A 51 25.08 -10.61 5.56
CA THR A 51 25.43 -9.85 4.36
C THR A 51 24.77 -8.46 4.35
N ASP A 52 23.50 -8.41 4.76
CA ASP A 52 22.72 -7.19 4.89
C ASP A 52 21.81 -7.28 6.12
N GLU A 53 22.31 -6.74 7.21
CA GLU A 53 21.62 -6.82 8.48
C GLU A 53 20.26 -6.13 8.49
N GLU A 54 19.99 -5.16 7.62
CA GLU A 54 18.74 -4.43 7.55
C GLU A 54 17.68 -5.10 6.67
N SER A 55 18.07 -6.06 5.81
CA SER A 55 17.09 -6.85 5.07
C SER A 55 16.22 -7.73 5.99
N ARG A 56 15.08 -8.14 5.51
CA ARG A 56 14.12 -8.98 6.27
C ARG A 56 13.64 -10.14 5.43
N ILE A 57 13.34 -11.24 6.09
CA ILE A 57 12.70 -12.39 5.44
C ILE A 57 11.29 -11.99 5.05
N MET A 58 11.02 -12.03 3.76
CA MET A 58 9.72 -11.68 3.16
C MET A 58 9.23 -12.78 2.23
N PRO A 59 7.93 -13.04 2.16
CA PRO A 59 7.37 -13.95 1.18
C PRO A 59 7.55 -13.39 -0.23
N VAL A 60 7.89 -14.24 -1.19
CA VAL A 60 8.06 -13.84 -2.59
C VAL A 60 6.97 -14.41 -3.49
N SER A 61 6.72 -13.73 -4.61
CA SER A 61 5.82 -14.22 -5.64
C SER A 61 6.36 -15.54 -6.22
N GLY A 62 5.49 -16.55 -6.28
CA GLY A 62 5.91 -17.90 -6.68
C GLY A 62 6.15 -18.85 -5.53
N GLY A 63 6.08 -18.37 -4.30
CA GLY A 63 6.25 -19.13 -3.05
C GLY A 63 7.69 -19.12 -2.54
N GLY A 64 7.84 -19.38 -1.24
CA GLY A 64 9.12 -19.30 -0.54
C GLY A 64 9.34 -17.95 0.16
N PHE A 65 10.55 -17.77 0.67
CA PHE A 65 10.96 -16.59 1.42
C PHE A 65 12.35 -16.16 0.99
N GLU A 66 12.56 -14.86 0.87
CA GLU A 66 13.85 -14.27 0.56
C GLU A 66 14.18 -13.13 1.51
N GLN A 67 15.48 -12.83 1.63
CA GLN A 67 15.95 -11.62 2.30
C GLN A 67 15.70 -10.45 1.35
N ALA A 68 14.80 -9.57 1.74
CA ALA A 68 14.31 -8.53 0.86
C ALA A 68 13.96 -7.24 1.60
N TYR A 69 13.66 -6.23 0.82
CA TYR A 69 13.01 -4.98 1.22
C TYR A 69 11.67 -4.85 0.52
N ASN A 70 10.74 -4.16 1.14
CA ASN A 70 9.44 -3.87 0.55
C ASN A 70 9.49 -2.48 -0.12
N ALA A 71 9.56 -2.47 -1.45
CA ALA A 71 9.56 -1.26 -2.25
C ALA A 71 8.14 -0.82 -2.56
N GLN A 72 7.76 0.36 -2.13
CA GLN A 72 6.45 0.95 -2.31
C GLN A 72 6.49 2.08 -3.34
N ALA A 73 5.42 2.25 -4.10
CA ALA A 73 5.23 3.35 -5.02
C ALA A 73 3.75 3.76 -5.05
N VAL A 74 3.50 5.05 -5.04
CA VAL A 74 2.20 5.63 -5.35
C VAL A 74 2.27 6.13 -6.78
N VAL A 75 1.38 5.64 -7.62
CA VAL A 75 1.37 5.91 -9.06
C VAL A 75 0.11 6.67 -9.40
N ASP A 76 0.28 7.78 -10.12
CA ASP A 76 -0.84 8.54 -10.67
C ASP A 76 -1.50 7.76 -11.81
N ASN A 77 -2.83 7.69 -11.78
CA ASN A 77 -3.61 6.81 -12.64
C ASN A 77 -3.64 7.29 -14.11
N GLU A 78 -3.64 8.59 -14.34
CA GLU A 78 -3.72 9.17 -15.68
C GLU A 78 -2.35 9.19 -16.36
N THR A 79 -1.34 9.65 -15.65
CA THR A 79 -0.01 9.87 -16.22
C THR A 79 0.91 8.66 -16.06
N LEU A 80 0.62 7.73 -15.15
CA LEU A 80 1.49 6.63 -14.72
C LEU A 80 2.82 7.10 -14.11
N LEU A 81 2.89 8.33 -13.62
CA LEU A 81 4.05 8.83 -12.89
C LEU A 81 4.07 8.30 -11.45
N ILE A 82 5.23 7.96 -10.96
CA ILE A 82 5.44 7.68 -9.54
C ILE A 82 5.49 9.02 -8.81
N VAL A 83 4.45 9.33 -8.04
CA VAL A 83 4.33 10.59 -7.29
C VAL A 83 4.89 10.50 -5.89
N SER A 84 5.04 9.29 -5.37
CA SER A 84 5.70 9.02 -4.09
C SER A 84 6.25 7.61 -4.09
N ASN A 85 7.37 7.42 -3.41
CA ASN A 85 7.96 6.10 -3.20
C ASN A 85 8.63 6.03 -1.83
N HIS A 86 8.83 4.83 -1.32
CA HIS A 86 9.67 4.56 -0.16
C HIS A 86 10.02 3.08 -0.08
N VAL A 87 11.02 2.76 0.71
CA VAL A 87 11.41 1.39 1.01
C VAL A 87 11.16 1.09 2.49
N SER A 88 10.64 -0.09 2.79
CA SER A 88 10.43 -0.52 4.16
C SER A 88 10.93 -1.94 4.43
N GLN A 89 11.08 -2.24 5.72
CA GLN A 89 11.46 -3.56 6.22
C GLN A 89 10.24 -4.40 6.63
N LYS A 90 9.03 -3.95 6.30
CA LYS A 90 7.79 -4.63 6.69
C LYS A 90 7.32 -5.54 5.57
N ALA A 91 7.16 -6.82 5.87
CA ALA A 91 6.63 -7.81 4.93
C ALA A 91 5.12 -7.68 4.66
N ASN A 92 4.44 -6.68 5.25
CA ASN A 92 3.01 -6.50 5.18
C ASN A 92 2.65 -5.06 4.83
N ASP A 93 1.92 -4.88 3.74
CA ASP A 93 1.56 -3.57 3.18
C ASP A 93 0.55 -2.78 4.02
N LYS A 94 -0.14 -3.40 4.97
CA LYS A 94 -1.11 -2.72 5.86
C LYS A 94 -0.54 -1.50 6.60
N LYS A 95 0.76 -1.49 6.84
CA LYS A 95 1.44 -0.39 7.56
C LYS A 95 2.08 0.62 6.60
N GLU A 96 1.99 0.38 5.29
CA GLU A 96 2.64 1.21 4.27
C GLU A 96 1.74 2.32 3.74
N LEU A 97 0.42 2.20 3.92
CA LEU A 97 -0.51 3.23 3.46
C LEU A 97 -0.30 4.57 4.18
N LYS A 98 -0.08 4.55 5.49
CA LYS A 98 0.11 5.79 6.26
C LYS A 98 1.34 6.59 5.83
N PRO A 99 2.55 6.00 5.67
CA PRO A 99 3.69 6.70 5.09
C PRO A 99 3.41 7.26 3.68
N ALA A 100 2.68 6.51 2.85
CA ALA A 100 2.29 6.98 1.52
C ALA A 100 1.39 8.22 1.57
N LEU A 101 0.38 8.24 2.47
CA LEU A 101 -0.48 9.40 2.68
C LEU A 101 0.30 10.62 3.20
N GLU A 102 1.23 10.42 4.13
CA GLU A 102 2.09 11.49 4.64
C GLU A 102 2.98 12.08 3.54
N ALA A 103 3.52 11.24 2.66
CA ALA A 103 4.31 11.69 1.51
C ALA A 103 3.46 12.45 0.48
N LEU A 104 2.22 12.00 0.21
CA LEU A 104 1.30 12.72 -0.67
C LEU A 104 0.92 14.10 -0.13
N LYS A 105 0.80 14.25 1.19
CA LYS A 105 0.57 15.55 1.82
C LYS A 105 1.74 16.52 1.64
N ALA A 106 2.96 16.01 1.64
CA ALA A 106 4.17 16.81 1.49
C ALA A 106 4.39 17.31 0.06
N LEU A 107 3.64 16.82 -0.93
CA LEU A 107 3.70 17.31 -2.31
C LEU A 107 3.25 18.76 -2.40
N PRO A 108 3.86 19.56 -3.31
CA PRO A 108 3.43 20.93 -3.57
C PRO A 108 1.93 21.02 -3.94
N GLU A 109 1.24 22.02 -3.44
CA GLU A 109 -0.20 22.23 -3.73
C GLU A 109 -0.48 22.45 -5.23
N SER A 110 0.51 22.99 -5.95
CA SER A 110 0.43 23.19 -7.41
C SER A 110 0.24 21.90 -8.21
N LEU A 111 0.55 20.74 -7.63
CA LEU A 111 0.29 19.44 -8.26
C LEU A 111 -1.14 18.93 -8.02
N GLY A 112 -1.95 19.67 -7.26
CA GLY A 112 -3.28 19.23 -6.87
C GLY A 112 -3.26 18.24 -5.71
N ARG A 113 -4.43 17.69 -5.39
CA ARG A 113 -4.60 16.66 -4.36
C ARG A 113 -5.37 15.47 -4.94
N PRO A 114 -4.94 14.24 -4.68
CA PRO A 114 -5.68 13.07 -5.15
C PRO A 114 -7.05 13.00 -4.47
N GLN A 115 -8.08 12.74 -5.25
CA GLN A 115 -9.46 12.57 -4.75
C GLN A 115 -9.79 11.13 -4.40
N GLU A 116 -9.12 10.20 -5.04
CA GLU A 116 -9.35 8.76 -4.92
C GLU A 116 -8.04 8.02 -4.64
N LEU A 117 -8.12 6.95 -3.85
CA LEU A 117 -7.00 6.08 -3.57
C LEU A 117 -7.39 4.63 -3.84
N LEU A 118 -6.69 4.01 -4.77
CA LEU A 118 -6.88 2.62 -5.16
C LEU A 118 -5.77 1.76 -4.59
N ALA A 119 -6.13 0.70 -3.84
CA ALA A 119 -5.14 -0.23 -3.31
C ALA A 119 -5.68 -1.66 -3.27
N ASP A 120 -4.79 -2.64 -3.23
CA ASP A 120 -5.17 -4.03 -3.12
C ASP A 120 -5.55 -4.45 -1.68
N ASN A 121 -5.93 -5.70 -1.52
CA ASN A 121 -6.30 -6.26 -0.22
C ASN A 121 -5.14 -6.25 0.80
N GLY A 122 -3.89 -6.22 0.35
CA GLY A 122 -2.71 -6.13 1.22
C GLY A 122 -2.72 -4.89 2.11
N TYR A 123 -3.30 -3.79 1.63
CA TYR A 123 -3.41 -2.52 2.37
C TYR A 123 -4.66 -2.42 3.24
N PHE A 124 -5.60 -3.37 3.13
CA PHE A 124 -6.87 -3.26 3.84
C PHE A 124 -6.71 -3.33 5.36
N SER A 125 -7.16 -2.29 6.02
CA SER A 125 -7.48 -2.24 7.46
C SER A 125 -8.47 -1.11 7.72
N GLU A 126 -9.33 -1.25 8.74
CA GLU A 126 -10.26 -0.16 9.13
C GLU A 126 -9.54 1.18 9.35
N PRO A 127 -8.39 1.24 10.09
CA PRO A 127 -7.66 2.49 10.27
C PRO A 127 -7.13 3.09 8.96
N ASN A 128 -6.79 2.26 7.96
CA ASN A 128 -6.32 2.77 6.67
C ASN A 128 -7.46 3.43 5.90
N VAL A 129 -8.65 2.83 5.92
CA VAL A 129 -9.85 3.42 5.31
C VAL A 129 -10.18 4.76 5.98
N GLU A 130 -10.21 4.79 7.32
CA GLU A 130 -10.44 6.02 8.10
C GLU A 130 -9.38 7.10 7.80
N SER A 131 -8.11 6.70 7.66
CA SER A 131 -7.02 7.63 7.33
C SER A 131 -7.19 8.27 5.96
N CYS A 132 -7.63 7.53 4.94
CA CYS A 132 -7.92 8.09 3.62
C CYS A 132 -9.04 9.12 3.68
N VAL A 133 -10.13 8.80 4.39
CA VAL A 133 -11.27 9.71 4.53
C VAL A 133 -10.87 10.99 5.30
N ALA A 134 -10.06 10.86 6.34
CA ALA A 134 -9.53 12.00 7.09
C ALA A 134 -8.68 12.96 6.23
N GLU A 135 -8.07 12.43 5.15
CA GLU A 135 -7.32 13.20 4.15
C GLU A 135 -8.19 13.66 2.96
N ASN A 136 -9.51 13.59 3.07
CA ASN A 136 -10.47 13.91 2.01
C ASN A 136 -10.29 13.07 0.73
N MET A 137 -9.74 11.86 0.85
CA MET A 137 -9.62 10.91 -0.25
C MET A 137 -10.67 9.81 -0.14
N THR A 138 -11.29 9.46 -1.26
CA THR A 138 -12.22 8.34 -1.35
C THR A 138 -11.45 7.02 -1.51
N PRO A 139 -11.47 6.12 -0.52
CA PRO A 139 -10.75 4.86 -0.62
C PRO A 139 -11.50 3.82 -1.47
N TYR A 140 -10.74 3.13 -2.32
CA TYR A 140 -11.12 1.92 -3.05
C TYR A 140 -10.10 0.82 -2.74
N ILE A 141 -10.21 0.21 -1.56
CA ILE A 141 -9.30 -0.83 -1.08
C ILE A 141 -10.06 -2.16 -1.04
N ALA A 142 -9.57 -3.18 -1.75
CA ALA A 142 -10.22 -4.48 -1.71
C ALA A 142 -10.25 -5.05 -0.30
N VAL A 143 -11.42 -5.49 0.15
CA VAL A 143 -11.59 -6.10 1.49
C VAL A 143 -11.22 -7.58 1.47
N GLU A 144 -11.48 -8.25 0.35
CA GLU A 144 -11.23 -9.67 0.12
C GLU A 144 -10.49 -9.86 -1.20
N ARG A 145 -9.83 -11.00 -1.37
CA ARG A 145 -9.26 -11.36 -2.66
C ARG A 145 -10.38 -11.43 -3.70
N GLU A 146 -10.18 -10.75 -4.82
CA GLU A 146 -11.10 -10.82 -5.94
C GLU A 146 -11.31 -12.27 -6.38
N ARG A 147 -12.57 -12.67 -6.49
CA ARG A 147 -12.92 -13.92 -7.15
C ARG A 147 -12.72 -13.74 -8.65
N HIS A 148 -11.98 -14.64 -9.28
CA HIS A 148 -11.68 -14.58 -10.70
C HIS A 148 -12.91 -14.69 -11.63
N SER A 149 -14.05 -15.14 -11.10
CA SER A 149 -15.32 -15.23 -11.84
C SER A 149 -16.47 -14.83 -10.94
N LEU A 150 -17.00 -13.63 -11.15
CA LEU A 150 -18.28 -13.24 -10.60
C LEU A 150 -19.38 -13.76 -11.52
N LYS A 151 -20.48 -14.29 -10.93
CA LYS A 151 -21.65 -14.66 -11.70
C LYS A 151 -22.30 -13.41 -12.29
N LEU A 152 -22.88 -13.51 -13.48
CA LEU A 152 -23.56 -12.40 -14.15
C LEU A 152 -24.60 -11.71 -13.24
N GLN A 153 -25.33 -12.49 -12.45
CA GLN A 153 -26.28 -11.96 -11.48
C GLN A 153 -25.62 -11.09 -10.39
N GLU A 154 -24.42 -11.46 -9.91
CA GLU A 154 -23.65 -10.66 -8.94
C GLU A 154 -23.08 -9.37 -9.56
N LEU A 155 -22.79 -9.42 -10.87
CA LEU A 155 -22.36 -8.25 -11.63
C LEU A 155 -23.48 -7.24 -11.90
N LEU A 156 -24.70 -7.72 -12.09
CA LEU A 156 -25.88 -6.91 -12.35
C LEU A 156 -26.62 -6.48 -11.09
N ALA A 157 -26.34 -7.11 -9.95
CA ALA A 157 -26.95 -6.76 -8.69
C ALA A 157 -26.47 -5.36 -8.24
N SER A 158 -27.42 -4.47 -8.01
CA SER A 158 -27.17 -3.20 -7.31
C SER A 158 -27.35 -3.46 -5.82
N PRO A 159 -26.31 -3.34 -5.00
CA PRO A 159 -26.45 -3.47 -3.55
C PRO A 159 -27.28 -2.32 -3.00
N ASP A 160 -27.96 -2.56 -1.89
CA ASP A 160 -28.65 -1.49 -1.17
C ASP A 160 -27.66 -0.50 -0.58
N PRO A 161 -27.89 0.81 -0.71
CA PRO A 161 -27.00 1.82 -0.16
C PRO A 161 -26.96 1.74 1.37
N PRO A 162 -25.78 1.85 1.99
CA PRO A 162 -25.62 1.88 3.44
C PRO A 162 -26.25 3.16 4.01
N GLY A 163 -26.68 3.10 5.26
CA GLY A 163 -27.17 4.27 5.97
C GLY A 163 -26.14 5.40 6.05
N GLN A 164 -26.58 6.64 6.26
CA GLN A 164 -25.69 7.79 6.35
C GLN A 164 -24.62 7.64 7.46
N ASP A 165 -25.00 7.05 8.60
CA ASP A 165 -24.13 6.83 9.76
C ASP A 165 -23.36 5.51 9.68
N ALA A 166 -23.38 4.80 8.56
CA ALA A 166 -22.65 3.55 8.39
C ALA A 166 -21.13 3.77 8.48
N PRO A 167 -20.36 2.80 9.02
CA PRO A 167 -18.89 2.85 9.05
C PRO A 167 -18.31 3.06 7.65
N GLU A 168 -17.20 3.79 7.55
CA GLU A 168 -16.55 4.09 6.27
C GLU A 168 -16.15 2.82 5.49
N VAL A 169 -15.78 1.75 6.19
CA VAL A 169 -15.52 0.44 5.59
C VAL A 169 -16.76 -0.11 4.87
N GLU A 170 -17.95 0.07 5.45
CA GLU A 170 -19.20 -0.40 4.84
C GLU A 170 -19.56 0.44 3.61
N LYS A 171 -19.41 1.76 3.70
CA LYS A 171 -19.57 2.67 2.56
C LYS A 171 -18.59 2.34 1.44
N MET A 172 -17.33 2.02 1.75
CA MET A 172 -16.34 1.58 0.77
C MET A 172 -16.71 0.24 0.13
N ARG A 173 -17.16 -0.75 0.92
CA ARG A 173 -17.63 -2.05 0.40
C ARG A 173 -18.80 -1.88 -0.56
N TYR A 174 -19.72 -0.98 -0.24
CA TYR A 174 -20.81 -0.64 -1.13
C TYR A 174 -20.30 -0.04 -2.45
N ARG A 175 -19.44 0.98 -2.38
CA ARG A 175 -18.83 1.61 -3.57
C ARG A 175 -18.17 0.57 -4.49
N LEU A 176 -17.35 -0.32 -3.95
CA LEU A 176 -16.68 -1.38 -4.70
C LEU A 176 -17.64 -2.36 -5.41
N LYS A 177 -18.89 -2.46 -4.96
CA LYS A 177 -19.92 -3.30 -5.58
C LYS A 177 -20.76 -2.58 -6.63
N THR A 178 -20.71 -1.25 -6.70
CA THR A 178 -21.41 -0.48 -7.73
C THR A 178 -20.70 -0.60 -9.10
N PRO A 179 -21.43 -0.45 -10.23
CA PRO A 179 -20.79 -0.46 -11.56
C PRO A 179 -19.68 0.57 -11.70
N THR A 180 -19.92 1.81 -11.24
CA THR A 180 -18.94 2.89 -11.26
C THR A 180 -17.72 2.57 -10.40
N GLY A 181 -17.93 2.11 -9.16
CA GLY A 181 -16.83 1.78 -8.25
C GLY A 181 -16.00 0.59 -8.74
N ARG A 182 -16.61 -0.38 -9.42
CA ARG A 182 -15.89 -1.47 -10.09
C ARG A 182 -15.04 -0.98 -11.26
N SER A 183 -15.56 -0.04 -12.04
CA SER A 183 -14.79 0.58 -13.14
C SER A 183 -13.56 1.29 -12.60
N ILE A 184 -13.74 2.19 -11.63
CA ILE A 184 -12.67 2.92 -10.96
C ILE A 184 -11.64 1.96 -10.34
N TYR A 185 -12.10 0.98 -9.56
CA TYR A 185 -11.20 0.01 -8.94
C TYR A 185 -10.46 -0.85 -9.97
N GLY A 186 -11.08 -1.12 -11.13
CA GLY A 186 -10.47 -1.85 -12.23
C GLY A 186 -9.21 -1.19 -12.80
N GLU A 187 -9.13 0.13 -12.75
CA GLU A 187 -7.97 0.92 -13.21
C GLU A 187 -6.70 0.59 -12.43
N ARG A 188 -6.82 0.13 -11.18
CA ARG A 188 -5.68 -0.35 -10.39
C ARG A 188 -4.81 -1.35 -11.14
N LYS A 189 -5.41 -2.28 -11.90
CA LYS A 189 -4.68 -3.31 -12.66
C LYS A 189 -3.87 -2.71 -13.82
N CYS A 190 -4.28 -1.56 -14.30
CA CYS A 190 -3.64 -0.87 -15.42
C CYS A 190 -2.67 0.22 -14.97
N THR A 191 -2.46 0.39 -13.67
CA THR A 191 -1.66 1.50 -13.12
C THR A 191 -0.35 0.99 -12.48
N PRO A 192 -0.29 0.46 -11.25
CA PRO A 192 0.97 0.05 -10.65
C PRO A 192 1.57 -1.21 -11.28
N GLU A 193 0.74 -2.18 -11.69
CA GLU A 193 1.24 -3.43 -12.25
C GLU A 193 2.07 -3.23 -13.54
N PRO A 194 1.63 -2.46 -14.56
CA PRO A 194 2.45 -2.12 -15.72
C PRO A 194 3.71 -1.34 -15.37
N VAL A 195 3.65 -0.39 -14.43
CA VAL A 195 4.81 0.40 -14.00
C VAL A 195 5.90 -0.51 -13.44
N PHE A 196 5.56 -1.33 -12.45
CA PHE A 196 6.51 -2.31 -11.89
C PHE A 196 6.95 -3.36 -12.93
N GLY A 197 6.06 -3.79 -13.82
CA GLY A 197 6.38 -4.70 -14.91
C GLY A 197 7.44 -4.14 -15.86
N ILE A 198 7.30 -2.88 -16.26
CA ILE A 198 8.26 -2.21 -17.14
C ILE A 198 9.58 -1.93 -16.40
N ILE A 199 9.53 -1.50 -15.15
CA ILE A 199 10.75 -1.31 -14.33
C ILE A 199 11.55 -2.62 -14.27
N LYS A 200 10.88 -3.75 -14.03
CA LYS A 200 11.56 -5.06 -13.93
C LYS A 200 12.01 -5.63 -15.28
N SER A 201 11.18 -5.53 -16.33
CA SER A 201 11.42 -6.22 -17.60
C SER A 201 12.12 -5.37 -18.63
N VAL A 202 11.84 -4.05 -18.69
CA VAL A 202 12.39 -3.15 -19.71
C VAL A 202 13.59 -2.36 -19.16
N LEU A 203 13.48 -1.81 -17.93
CA LEU A 203 14.60 -1.13 -17.30
C LEU A 203 15.59 -2.11 -16.66
N GLY A 204 15.24 -3.39 -16.55
CA GLY A 204 16.11 -4.44 -16.04
C GLY A 204 16.28 -4.44 -14.52
N PHE A 205 15.58 -3.57 -13.80
CA PHE A 205 15.70 -3.47 -12.35
C PHE A 205 14.84 -4.53 -11.65
N ARG A 206 15.44 -5.68 -11.36
CA ARG A 206 14.75 -6.83 -10.77
C ARG A 206 15.06 -7.02 -9.29
N GLN A 207 16.18 -6.50 -8.81
CA GLN A 207 16.65 -6.62 -7.44
C GLN A 207 17.50 -5.41 -7.07
N PHE A 208 17.56 -5.09 -5.79
CA PHE A 208 18.44 -4.08 -5.26
C PHE A 208 19.90 -4.54 -5.30
N SER A 209 20.79 -3.64 -5.69
CA SER A 209 22.24 -3.85 -5.73
C SER A 209 22.91 -3.37 -4.46
N LEU A 210 22.35 -2.33 -3.84
CA LEU A 210 22.86 -1.74 -2.61
C LEU A 210 22.33 -2.47 -1.37
N ARG A 211 22.94 -2.21 -0.23
CA ARG A 211 22.63 -2.81 1.07
C ARG A 211 22.38 -1.72 2.11
N GLY A 212 21.55 -2.06 3.09
CA GLY A 212 21.09 -1.12 4.09
C GLY A 212 19.96 -0.23 3.59
N ILE A 213 18.98 0.03 4.46
CA ILE A 213 17.71 0.66 4.08
C ILE A 213 17.88 2.03 3.42
N ALA A 214 18.81 2.85 3.91
CA ALA A 214 19.03 4.19 3.36
C ALA A 214 19.61 4.16 1.94
N ALA A 215 20.55 3.24 1.67
CA ALA A 215 21.13 3.09 0.34
C ALA A 215 20.13 2.46 -0.64
N VAL A 216 19.36 1.46 -0.20
CA VAL A 216 18.30 0.81 -0.98
C VAL A 216 17.17 1.79 -1.30
N ASP A 217 16.79 2.66 -0.36
CA ASP A 217 15.80 3.71 -0.62
C ASP A 217 16.32 4.73 -1.64
N GLY A 218 17.59 5.12 -1.55
CA GLY A 218 18.26 5.95 -2.58
C GLY A 218 18.26 5.28 -3.95
N GLU A 219 18.55 3.99 -4.04
CA GLU A 219 18.50 3.22 -5.29
C GLU A 219 17.08 3.18 -5.86
N TRP A 220 16.05 2.98 -5.01
CA TRP A 220 14.65 3.02 -5.42
C TRP A 220 14.20 4.40 -5.92
N ASN A 221 14.69 5.47 -5.29
CA ASN A 221 14.47 6.84 -5.76
C ASN A 221 15.04 7.05 -7.16
N LEU A 222 16.28 6.60 -7.44
CA LEU A 222 16.90 6.71 -8.76
C LEU A 222 16.11 5.93 -9.82
N VAL A 223 15.63 4.73 -9.52
CA VAL A 223 14.80 3.92 -10.42
C VAL A 223 13.48 4.64 -10.72
N SER A 224 12.85 5.23 -9.69
CA SER A 224 11.61 5.98 -9.84
C SER A 224 11.81 7.24 -10.70
N ILE A 225 12.92 7.95 -10.54
CA ILE A 225 13.30 9.10 -11.38
C ILE A 225 13.51 8.64 -12.83
N ALA A 226 14.25 7.56 -13.06
CA ALA A 226 14.48 7.04 -14.41
C ALA A 226 13.16 6.65 -15.11
N TRP A 227 12.23 6.02 -14.37
CA TRP A 227 10.88 5.74 -14.85
C TRP A 227 10.13 7.03 -15.21
N ASN A 228 10.10 8.00 -14.30
CA ASN A 228 9.36 9.24 -14.48
C ASN A 228 9.90 10.04 -15.67
N LEU A 229 11.21 10.16 -15.83
CA LEU A 229 11.81 10.84 -16.99
C LEU A 229 11.41 10.19 -18.30
N LYS A 230 11.46 8.85 -18.38
CA LYS A 230 11.01 8.09 -19.56
C LYS A 230 9.51 8.33 -19.84
N ARG A 231 8.69 8.36 -18.79
CA ARG A 231 7.26 8.55 -18.92
C ARG A 231 6.91 9.98 -19.35
N ILE A 232 7.52 11.00 -18.74
CA ILE A 232 7.36 12.41 -19.09
C ILE A 232 7.74 12.62 -20.55
N HIS A 233 8.88 12.08 -21.00
CA HIS A 233 9.30 12.18 -22.41
C HIS A 233 8.24 11.59 -23.34
N LYS A 234 7.70 10.41 -23.02
CA LYS A 234 6.65 9.77 -23.83
C LYS A 234 5.36 10.62 -23.88
N LEU A 235 4.95 11.18 -22.74
CA LEU A 235 3.77 12.05 -22.67
C LEU A 235 3.98 13.34 -23.49
N TRP A 236 5.17 13.91 -23.41
CA TRP A 236 5.52 15.11 -24.17
C TRP A 236 5.53 14.84 -25.69
N CYS A 237 6.13 13.75 -26.15
CA CYS A 237 6.11 13.37 -27.58
C CYS A 237 4.67 13.20 -28.07
N HIS A 238 3.84 12.47 -27.32
CA HIS A 238 2.44 12.28 -27.69
C HIS A 238 1.66 13.60 -27.79
N GLN A 239 1.91 14.53 -26.87
CA GLN A 239 1.29 15.85 -26.93
C GLN A 239 1.72 16.63 -28.19
N GLN A 240 3.00 16.56 -28.61
CA GLN A 240 3.49 17.19 -29.82
C GLN A 240 2.86 16.59 -31.09
N GLU A 241 2.70 15.27 -31.15
CA GLU A 241 1.99 14.58 -32.24
C GLU A 241 0.55 15.06 -32.39
N MET A 242 -0.15 15.24 -31.26
CA MET A 242 -1.54 15.74 -31.26
C MET A 242 -1.63 17.20 -31.76
N ILE A 243 -0.66 18.05 -31.39
CA ILE A 243 -0.61 19.45 -31.81
C ILE A 243 -0.21 19.57 -33.30
N GLY A 244 0.70 18.72 -33.78
CA GLY A 244 1.17 18.74 -35.17
C GLY A 244 0.21 18.11 -36.19
N ALA A 245 -0.88 17.48 -35.72
CA ALA A 245 -1.90 16.86 -36.57
C ALA A 245 -3.04 17.81 -36.98
N TYR A 246 -2.96 19.08 -36.63
CA TYR A 246 -3.85 20.16 -37.06
C TYR A 246 -3.07 21.16 -37.94
#